data_cca89e5b0f4fa95685588cc8198a7f90
#
_entry.id   cca89e5b0f4fa95685588cc8198a7f90
#
_cell.length_a   1.000
_cell.length_b   1.000
_cell.length_c   1.000
_cell.angle_alpha   90.00
_cell.angle_beta   90.00
_cell.angle_gamma   90.00
#
_symmetry.space_group_name_H-M   'P 1'
#
loop_
_entity.id
_entity.type
_entity.pdbx_description
1 polymer ?
#
loop_
_entity_poly.entity_id
_entity_poly.type
_entity_poly.pdbx_seq_one_letter_code
_entity_poly.pdbx_strand_id
1 'polypeptide(L)'
;MPNRRSVRTNRIAVLQSVACAALGCAVIGVAALAQNQSKDKLYTATHEQLAVVKIVLAQETAWNRGDLDGFLSEFKDAPDTQVVLGSRAVGMAEIRNAFRVNYPNRDSMGVLAYSDVEARELGENFALATGKYHLERSKKFGGPADGTFTEVLEKTPKGWQIIFDETT
;
A
#
# COMPACT_ATOMS: atom_id res chain seq x y z
N MET A 1 -49.33 49.33 13.44
CA MET A 1 -50.70 49.58 12.89
C MET A 1 -50.83 48.77 11.63
N PRO A 2 -51.98 48.32 11.34
CA PRO A 2 -52.42 46.90 11.44
C PRO A 2 -52.76 46.35 10.04
N ASN A 3 -52.96 45.10 9.82
CA ASN A 3 -54.25 44.37 9.88
C ASN A 3 -54.05 43.03 9.13
N ARG A 4 -54.26 41.93 9.73
CA ARG A 4 -55.47 41.13 9.92
C ARG A 4 -56.01 40.42 8.67
N ARG A 5 -56.11 39.09 8.87
CA ARG A 5 -57.20 38.16 8.56
C ARG A 5 -57.27 37.65 7.11
N SER A 6 -57.66 36.42 6.83
CA SER A 6 -58.58 35.48 7.44
C SER A 6 -58.53 34.16 6.63
N VAL A 7 -58.41 33.06 7.27
CA VAL A 7 -59.21 31.88 7.40
C VAL A 7 -60.44 31.71 6.44
N ARG A 8 -60.56 30.56 5.79
CA ARG A 8 -61.74 29.69 5.70
C ARG A 8 -61.49 28.56 4.67
N THR A 9 -61.34 27.37 5.11
CA THR A 9 -62.28 26.24 5.30
C THR A 9 -63.50 26.19 4.35
N ASN A 10 -63.63 25.12 3.61
CA ASN A 10 -64.80 24.22 3.51
C ASN A 10 -64.60 23.21 2.38
N ARG A 11 -64.58 21.97 2.64
CA ARG A 11 -65.63 20.95 2.88
C ARG A 11 -66.29 20.43 1.59
N ILE A 12 -66.03 19.14 1.37
CA ILE A 12 -66.97 18.05 1.07
C ILE A 12 -67.74 18.12 -0.25
N ALA A 13 -67.54 17.13 -1.09
CA ALA A 13 -68.63 16.26 -1.52
C ALA A 13 -68.11 15.00 -2.23
N VAL A 14 -68.54 13.92 -1.71
CA VAL A 14 -68.55 12.55 -2.23
C VAL A 14 -69.55 12.49 -3.38
N LEU A 15 -69.23 11.74 -4.44
CA LEU A 15 -70.24 10.83 -5.05
C LEU A 15 -69.56 9.83 -6.01
N GLN A 16 -69.99 8.62 -5.77
CA GLN A 16 -69.74 7.38 -6.49
C GLN A 16 -70.26 7.41 -7.94
N SER A 17 -69.60 6.65 -8.83
CA SER A 17 -70.30 5.57 -9.54
C SER A 17 -69.43 4.94 -10.65
N VAL A 18 -69.22 3.64 -10.51
CA VAL A 18 -69.48 2.53 -11.43
C VAL A 18 -68.66 2.42 -12.73
N ALA A 19 -67.82 1.42 -12.67
CA ALA A 19 -67.52 0.33 -13.62
C ALA A 19 -67.44 0.64 -15.13
N CYS A 20 -66.24 0.28 -15.66
CA CYS A 20 -66.20 -0.63 -16.82
C CYS A 20 -64.83 -1.26 -16.95
N ALA A 21 -64.84 -2.56 -17.11
CA ALA A 21 -63.67 -3.40 -17.32
C ALA A 21 -63.06 -3.14 -18.70
N ALA A 22 -61.72 -2.99 -18.72
CA ALA A 22 -60.96 -3.23 -19.93
C ALA A 22 -59.64 -3.91 -19.51
N LEU A 23 -59.49 -5.16 -19.90
CA LEU A 23 -58.23 -5.90 -19.87
C LEU A 23 -57.16 -5.13 -20.67
N GLY A 24 -56.20 -4.60 -19.96
CA GLY A 24 -54.96 -4.11 -20.54
C GLY A 24 -53.81 -4.88 -19.94
N CYS A 25 -53.17 -5.75 -20.71
CA CYS A 25 -51.95 -6.43 -20.35
C CYS A 25 -50.85 -5.39 -20.00
N ALA A 26 -50.66 -5.16 -18.75
CA ALA A 26 -49.48 -4.46 -18.27
C ALA A 26 -48.29 -5.43 -18.36
N VAL A 27 -47.48 -5.30 -19.42
CA VAL A 27 -46.16 -5.88 -19.49
C VAL A 27 -45.33 -5.18 -18.42
N ILE A 28 -45.21 -5.84 -17.28
CA ILE A 28 -44.22 -5.41 -16.27
C ILE A 28 -42.86 -5.69 -16.83
N GLY A 29 -42.28 -4.68 -17.47
CA GLY A 29 -40.87 -4.67 -17.79
C GLY A 29 -40.08 -4.73 -16.49
N VAL A 30 -39.66 -5.93 -16.12
CA VAL A 30 -38.59 -6.10 -15.11
C VAL A 30 -37.36 -5.52 -15.71
N ALA A 31 -37.11 -4.24 -15.43
CA ALA A 31 -35.77 -3.69 -15.62
C ALA A 31 -34.85 -4.48 -14.69
N ALA A 32 -34.21 -5.49 -15.25
CA ALA A 32 -33.07 -6.13 -14.62
C ALA A 32 -32.02 -5.04 -14.45
N LEU A 33 -31.98 -4.45 -13.27
CA LEU A 33 -30.79 -3.73 -12.81
C LEU A 33 -29.68 -4.76 -12.85
N ALA A 34 -28.92 -4.78 -13.94
CA ALA A 34 -27.65 -5.42 -13.99
C ALA A 34 -26.81 -4.76 -12.90
N GLN A 35 -26.85 -5.33 -11.71
CA GLN A 35 -25.86 -5.07 -10.69
C GLN A 35 -24.53 -5.46 -11.32
N ASN A 36 -23.83 -4.46 -11.79
CA ASN A 36 -22.42 -4.56 -12.12
C ASN A 36 -21.70 -4.82 -10.80
N GLN A 37 -21.78 -6.08 -10.34
CA GLN A 37 -20.88 -6.56 -9.33
C GLN A 37 -19.49 -6.48 -9.97
N SER A 38 -18.80 -5.38 -9.75
CA SER A 38 -17.35 -5.40 -9.80
C SER A 38 -16.96 -6.53 -8.83
N LYS A 39 -16.59 -7.66 -9.42
CA LYS A 39 -15.94 -8.72 -8.67
C LYS A 39 -14.64 -8.09 -8.21
N ASP A 40 -14.64 -7.46 -7.04
CA ASP A 40 -13.44 -7.18 -6.29
C ASP A 40 -12.81 -8.55 -6.09
N LYS A 41 -11.87 -8.83 -6.99
CA LYS A 41 -11.07 -10.03 -6.90
C LYS A 41 -10.26 -9.84 -5.65
N LEU A 42 -10.71 -10.44 -4.52
CA LEU A 42 -9.93 -10.49 -3.31
C LEU A 42 -8.57 -11.04 -3.69
N TYR A 43 -7.59 -10.16 -3.79
CA TYR A 43 -6.22 -10.54 -4.11
C TYR A 43 -5.65 -11.14 -2.82
N THR A 44 -5.58 -12.46 -2.78
CA THR A 44 -4.92 -13.16 -1.69
C THR A 44 -3.44 -13.26 -2.04
N ALA A 45 -2.59 -12.62 -1.24
CA ALA A 45 -1.14 -12.74 -1.40
C ALA A 45 -0.69 -14.20 -1.30
N THR A 46 0.23 -14.61 -2.15
CA THR A 46 0.83 -15.94 -2.09
C THR A 46 1.74 -16.08 -0.85
N HIS A 47 2.09 -17.31 -0.50
CA HIS A 47 3.06 -17.57 0.57
C HIS A 47 4.41 -16.88 0.27
N GLU A 48 4.85 -16.91 -0.97
CA GLU A 48 6.12 -16.31 -1.40
C GLU A 48 6.07 -14.78 -1.32
N GLN A 49 4.97 -14.17 -1.75
CA GLN A 49 4.78 -12.71 -1.60
C GLN A 49 4.81 -12.30 -0.12
N LEU A 50 4.15 -13.05 0.76
CA LEU A 50 4.20 -12.79 2.19
C LEU A 50 5.61 -12.99 2.78
N ALA A 51 6.37 -13.96 2.27
CA ALA A 51 7.76 -14.15 2.68
C ALA A 51 8.64 -12.95 2.28
N VAL A 52 8.47 -12.42 1.08
CA VAL A 52 9.17 -11.20 0.62
C VAL A 52 8.79 -9.99 1.47
N VAL A 53 7.50 -9.75 1.72
CA VAL A 53 7.06 -8.64 2.58
C VAL A 53 7.66 -8.73 3.98
N LYS A 54 7.82 -9.93 4.53
CA LYS A 54 8.46 -10.13 5.84
C LYS A 54 9.93 -9.66 5.85
N ILE A 55 10.67 -9.78 4.75
CA ILE A 55 12.05 -9.26 4.65
C ILE A 55 12.05 -7.74 4.80
N VAL A 56 11.18 -7.04 4.05
CA VAL A 56 11.04 -5.57 4.14
C VAL A 56 10.70 -5.14 5.57
N LEU A 57 9.74 -5.82 6.22
CA LEU A 57 9.36 -5.51 7.60
C LEU A 57 10.46 -5.87 8.63
N ALA A 58 11.28 -6.88 8.34
CA ALA A 58 12.43 -7.22 9.17
C ALA A 58 13.50 -6.12 9.10
N GLN A 59 13.76 -5.56 7.91
CA GLN A 59 14.62 -4.41 7.73
C GLN A 59 14.13 -3.19 8.53
N GLU A 60 12.85 -2.82 8.41
CA GLU A 60 12.25 -1.73 9.20
C GLU A 60 12.46 -1.96 10.71
N THR A 61 12.20 -3.18 11.16
CA THR A 61 12.34 -3.55 12.56
C THR A 61 13.79 -3.43 13.05
N ALA A 62 14.75 -3.93 12.27
CA ALA A 62 16.17 -3.84 12.59
C ALA A 62 16.65 -2.40 12.60
N TRP A 63 16.29 -1.62 11.58
CA TRP A 63 16.58 -0.19 11.50
C TRP A 63 16.10 0.58 12.73
N ASN A 64 14.84 0.38 13.10
CA ASN A 64 14.20 1.08 14.21
C ASN A 64 14.77 0.69 15.58
N ARG A 65 15.48 -0.44 15.68
CA ARG A 65 16.28 -0.81 16.86
C ARG A 65 17.71 -0.26 16.81
N GLY A 66 18.13 0.36 15.69
CA GLY A 66 19.51 0.78 15.48
C GLY A 66 20.45 -0.38 15.14
N ASP A 67 19.91 -1.51 14.74
CA ASP A 67 20.63 -2.73 14.37
C ASP A 67 20.93 -2.71 12.87
N LEU A 68 21.97 -1.97 12.50
CA LEU A 68 22.39 -1.85 11.09
C LEU A 68 22.87 -3.20 10.53
N ASP A 69 23.52 -4.02 11.33
CA ASP A 69 23.97 -5.33 10.88
C ASP A 69 22.77 -6.28 10.66
N GLY A 70 21.73 -6.20 11.51
CA GLY A 70 20.47 -6.88 11.30
C GLY A 70 19.74 -6.41 10.04
N PHE A 71 19.69 -5.11 9.77
CA PHE A 71 19.17 -4.56 8.52
C PHE A 71 19.91 -5.12 7.30
N LEU A 72 21.22 -5.13 7.32
CA LEU A 72 22.07 -5.60 6.24
C LEU A 72 22.12 -7.13 6.10
N SER A 73 21.67 -7.88 7.10
CA SER A 73 21.61 -9.34 7.04
C SER A 73 20.55 -9.87 6.07
N GLU A 74 19.58 -9.05 5.69
CA GLU A 74 18.56 -9.39 4.70
C GLU A 74 19.12 -9.39 3.26
N PHE A 75 20.29 -8.79 3.06
CA PHE A 75 20.98 -8.81 1.77
C PHE A 75 21.77 -10.11 1.56
N LYS A 76 21.81 -10.56 0.32
CA LYS A 76 22.67 -11.68 -0.09
C LYS A 76 24.13 -11.25 0.01
N ASP A 77 24.94 -12.01 0.75
CA ASP A 77 26.37 -11.79 0.84
C ASP A 77 27.06 -12.31 -0.44
N ALA A 78 27.02 -11.49 -1.49
CA ALA A 78 27.55 -11.80 -2.80
C ALA A 78 28.27 -10.59 -3.40
N PRO A 79 29.26 -10.82 -4.29
CA PRO A 79 30.05 -9.74 -4.86
C PRO A 79 29.28 -8.86 -5.85
N ASP A 80 28.14 -9.33 -6.33
CA ASP A 80 27.27 -8.66 -7.30
C ASP A 80 26.00 -8.04 -6.67
N THR A 81 25.80 -8.19 -5.35
CA THR A 81 24.73 -7.48 -4.64
C THR A 81 24.94 -5.97 -4.72
N GLN A 82 23.89 -5.21 -4.98
CA GLN A 82 23.98 -3.78 -5.25
C GLN A 82 22.98 -2.99 -4.42
N VAL A 83 23.39 -1.79 -4.03
CA VAL A 83 22.53 -0.77 -3.44
C VAL A 83 22.76 0.56 -4.14
N VAL A 84 21.68 1.28 -4.44
CA VAL A 84 21.69 2.64 -4.99
C VAL A 84 21.00 3.56 -3.99
N LEU A 85 21.79 4.31 -3.25
CA LEU A 85 21.34 5.31 -2.28
C LEU A 85 22.07 6.63 -2.58
N GLY A 86 21.58 7.36 -3.57
CA GLY A 86 22.27 8.54 -4.12
C GLY A 86 23.53 8.18 -4.91
N SER A 87 24.32 7.21 -4.45
CA SER A 87 25.45 6.60 -5.18
C SER A 87 25.30 5.07 -5.17
N ARG A 88 25.96 4.42 -6.12
CA ARG A 88 25.92 2.95 -6.26
C ARG A 88 27.05 2.33 -5.45
N ALA A 89 26.72 1.34 -4.64
CA ALA A 89 27.65 0.45 -3.94
C ALA A 89 27.46 -1.00 -4.43
N VAL A 90 28.55 -1.74 -4.62
CA VAL A 90 28.53 -3.12 -5.16
C VAL A 90 29.35 -4.05 -4.27
N GLY A 91 28.72 -5.15 -3.87
CA GLY A 91 29.26 -6.12 -2.93
C GLY A 91 29.09 -5.68 -1.47
N MET A 92 28.89 -6.67 -0.59
CA MET A 92 28.51 -6.40 0.80
C MET A 92 29.56 -5.61 1.59
N ALA A 93 30.83 -5.70 1.24
CA ALA A 93 31.87 -4.91 1.91
C ALA A 93 31.70 -3.40 1.65
N GLU A 94 31.45 -3.02 0.39
CA GLU A 94 31.23 -1.63 0.00
C GLU A 94 29.87 -1.14 0.53
N ILE A 95 28.82 -1.96 0.44
CA ILE A 95 27.50 -1.64 0.96
C ILE A 95 27.54 -1.36 2.46
N ARG A 96 28.17 -2.24 3.27
CA ARG A 96 28.34 -2.03 4.71
C ARG A 96 29.09 -0.73 5.02
N ASN A 97 30.15 -0.44 4.25
CA ASN A 97 30.91 0.79 4.42
C ASN A 97 30.05 2.02 4.11
N ALA A 98 29.29 2.00 3.00
CA ALA A 98 28.42 3.10 2.60
C ALA A 98 27.33 3.38 3.67
N PHE A 99 26.71 2.34 4.20
CA PHE A 99 25.72 2.51 5.26
C PHE A 99 26.34 3.04 6.56
N ARG A 100 27.50 2.54 6.98
CA ARG A 100 28.18 3.03 8.19
C ARG A 100 28.65 4.49 8.08
N VAL A 101 29.02 4.92 6.89
CA VAL A 101 29.39 6.32 6.63
C VAL A 101 28.15 7.22 6.68
N ASN A 102 27.05 6.81 6.06
CA ASN A 102 25.83 7.61 6.00
C ASN A 102 25.05 7.59 7.32
N TYR A 103 25.13 6.51 8.07
CA TYR A 103 24.37 6.27 9.32
C TYR A 103 25.30 5.81 10.45
N PRO A 104 26.22 6.68 10.90
CA PRO A 104 27.27 6.29 11.86
C PRO A 104 26.77 6.01 13.27
N ASN A 105 25.53 6.36 13.58
CA ASN A 105 24.94 6.16 14.92
C ASN A 105 23.42 6.11 14.84
N ARG A 106 22.77 5.72 15.96
CA ARG A 106 21.31 5.59 16.05
C ARG A 106 20.57 6.88 15.72
N ASP A 107 21.08 8.03 16.12
CA ASP A 107 20.42 9.32 15.87
C ASP A 107 20.42 9.68 14.38
N SER A 108 21.45 9.29 13.65
CA SER A 108 21.54 9.50 12.19
C SER A 108 20.65 8.55 11.40
N MET A 109 20.35 7.37 11.95
CA MET A 109 19.40 6.41 11.34
C MET A 109 17.97 6.94 11.38
N GLY A 110 17.57 7.60 12.47
CA GLY A 110 16.19 8.07 12.62
C GLY A 110 15.19 6.92 12.80
N VAL A 111 13.91 7.17 12.48
CA VAL A 111 12.83 6.19 12.52
C VAL A 111 12.32 5.97 11.11
N LEU A 112 12.39 4.75 10.66
CA LEU A 112 11.95 4.31 9.33
C LEU A 112 10.52 3.75 9.39
N ALA A 113 9.69 4.12 8.45
CA ALA A 113 8.39 3.51 8.22
C ALA A 113 8.23 3.19 6.73
N TYR A 114 7.91 1.94 6.43
CA TYR A 114 7.51 1.53 5.09
C TYR A 114 5.99 1.55 4.95
N SER A 115 5.51 1.90 3.77
CA SER A 115 4.08 1.88 3.42
C SER A 115 3.87 1.44 1.98
N ASP A 116 2.64 1.04 1.64
CA ASP A 116 2.26 0.61 0.30
C ASP A 116 3.20 -0.49 -0.24
N VAL A 117 3.63 -1.41 0.63
CA VAL A 117 4.55 -2.48 0.28
C VAL A 117 3.84 -3.51 -0.58
N GLU A 118 4.34 -3.69 -1.80
CA GLU A 118 3.86 -4.69 -2.74
C GLU A 118 4.98 -5.67 -3.07
N ALA A 119 4.65 -6.97 -3.11
CA ALA A 119 5.57 -8.02 -3.53
C ALA A 119 5.04 -8.73 -4.78
N ARG A 120 5.92 -8.99 -5.72
CA ARG A 120 5.61 -9.68 -6.98
C ARG A 120 6.67 -10.72 -7.29
N GLU A 121 6.25 -11.95 -7.51
CA GLU A 121 7.12 -13.01 -8.00
C GLU A 121 7.53 -12.76 -9.47
N LEU A 122 8.81 -12.89 -9.76
CA LEU A 122 9.41 -12.80 -11.09
C LEU A 122 9.93 -14.19 -11.53
N GLY A 123 9.05 -15.18 -11.51
CA GLY A 123 9.36 -16.60 -11.70
C GLY A 123 9.63 -17.30 -10.37
N GLU A 124 10.33 -18.44 -10.43
CA GLU A 124 10.50 -19.33 -9.27
C GLU A 124 11.54 -18.82 -8.25
N ASN A 125 12.55 -18.11 -8.74
CA ASN A 125 13.75 -17.79 -7.95
C ASN A 125 13.95 -16.30 -7.69
N PHE A 126 13.12 -15.43 -8.25
CA PHE A 126 13.23 -14.00 -8.07
C PHE A 126 11.90 -13.36 -7.69
N ALA A 127 11.99 -12.28 -6.95
CA ALA A 127 10.85 -11.45 -6.58
C ALA A 127 11.23 -9.97 -6.61
N LEU A 128 10.22 -9.13 -6.79
CA LEU A 128 10.30 -7.68 -6.68
C LEU A 128 9.51 -7.25 -5.46
N ALA A 129 10.10 -6.39 -4.64
CA ALA A 129 9.38 -5.62 -3.63
C ALA A 129 9.47 -4.14 -3.98
N THR A 130 8.36 -3.43 -3.85
CA THR A 130 8.29 -1.98 -4.04
C THR A 130 7.45 -1.37 -2.94
N GLY A 131 7.66 -0.09 -2.66
CA GLY A 131 6.85 0.63 -1.69
C GLY A 131 7.34 2.05 -1.52
N LYS A 132 6.79 2.68 -0.49
CA LYS A 132 7.21 4.00 -0.04
C LYS A 132 7.95 3.90 1.29
N TYR A 133 8.84 4.83 1.52
CA TYR A 133 9.44 4.98 2.84
C TYR A 133 9.26 6.42 3.35
N HIS A 134 9.18 6.51 4.66
CA HIS A 134 9.31 7.74 5.42
C HIS A 134 10.41 7.54 6.46
N LEU A 135 11.39 8.43 6.46
CA LEU A 135 12.49 8.42 7.43
C LEU A 135 12.43 9.69 8.27
N GLU A 136 12.00 9.58 9.53
CA GLU A 136 11.98 10.69 10.47
C GLU A 136 13.31 10.80 11.21
N ARG A 137 14.01 11.92 11.04
CA ARG A 137 15.26 12.21 11.72
C ARG A 137 15.45 13.71 11.93
N SER A 138 16.35 14.07 12.86
CA SER A 138 16.60 15.48 13.17
C SER A 138 17.28 16.21 12.00
N LYS A 139 17.07 17.52 11.93
CA LYS A 139 17.70 18.40 10.92
C LYS A 139 19.24 18.30 10.88
N LYS A 140 19.85 18.00 12.02
CA LYS A 140 21.31 17.77 12.13
C LYS A 140 21.80 16.65 11.21
N PHE A 141 20.95 15.65 10.96
CA PHE A 141 21.24 14.48 10.12
C PHE A 141 20.48 14.49 8.79
N GLY A 142 20.10 15.67 8.30
CA GLY A 142 19.45 15.87 7.00
C GLY A 142 17.93 16.09 7.09
N GLY A 143 17.32 15.96 8.27
CA GLY A 143 15.88 16.08 8.44
C GLY A 143 15.08 14.87 7.93
N PRO A 144 13.73 14.95 7.94
CA PRO A 144 12.88 13.90 7.40
C PRO A 144 13.08 13.73 5.90
N ALA A 145 12.89 12.52 5.42
CA ALA A 145 12.98 12.17 4.01
C ALA A 145 11.85 11.19 3.65
N ASP A 146 11.30 11.37 2.46
CA ASP A 146 10.26 10.52 1.88
C ASP A 146 10.71 10.10 0.49
N GLY A 147 10.30 8.90 0.07
CA GLY A 147 10.58 8.44 -1.27
C GLY A 147 10.00 7.07 -1.54
N THR A 148 10.53 6.44 -2.57
CA THR A 148 10.16 5.07 -2.94
C THR A 148 11.37 4.15 -2.86
N PHE A 149 11.10 2.88 -2.65
CA PHE A 149 12.12 1.85 -2.73
C PHE A 149 11.73 0.78 -3.73
N THR A 150 12.75 0.15 -4.31
CA THR A 150 12.63 -1.00 -5.19
C THR A 150 13.70 -2.01 -4.83
N GLU A 151 13.28 -3.20 -4.44
CA GLU A 151 14.18 -4.31 -4.13
C GLU A 151 13.95 -5.48 -5.07
N VAL A 152 15.02 -6.09 -5.55
CA VAL A 152 15.00 -7.40 -6.20
C VAL A 152 15.55 -8.42 -5.22
N LEU A 153 14.79 -9.49 -5.01
CA LEU A 153 15.18 -10.58 -4.12
C LEU A 153 15.42 -11.86 -4.90
N GLU A 154 16.36 -12.66 -4.44
CA GLU A 154 16.65 -13.99 -4.94
C GLU A 154 16.33 -15.04 -3.88
N LYS A 155 15.73 -16.14 -4.31
CA LYS A 155 15.45 -17.30 -3.45
C LYS A 155 16.69 -18.14 -3.29
N THR A 156 17.22 -18.17 -2.08
CA THR A 156 18.44 -18.91 -1.71
C THR A 156 18.12 -20.06 -0.78
N PRO A 157 19.06 -20.96 -0.46
CA PRO A 157 18.87 -21.96 0.59
C PRO A 157 18.56 -21.38 1.98
N LYS A 158 18.86 -20.10 2.20
CA LYS A 158 18.57 -19.37 3.45
C LYS A 158 17.21 -18.68 3.43
N GLY A 159 16.46 -18.76 2.33
CA GLY A 159 15.23 -18.00 2.08
C GLY A 159 15.44 -16.88 1.07
N TRP A 160 14.50 -15.96 1.02
CA TRP A 160 14.61 -14.78 0.17
C TRP A 160 15.68 -13.83 0.70
N GLN A 161 16.54 -13.34 -0.17
CA GLN A 161 17.59 -12.35 0.16
C GLN A 161 17.65 -11.27 -0.91
N ILE A 162 17.88 -10.04 -0.50
CA ILE A 162 17.96 -8.86 -1.38
C ILE A 162 19.28 -8.93 -2.16
N ILE A 163 19.20 -8.80 -3.48
CA ILE A 163 20.34 -8.72 -4.39
C ILE A 163 20.52 -7.33 -5.02
N PHE A 164 19.44 -6.53 -5.00
CA PHE A 164 19.45 -5.16 -5.49
C PHE A 164 18.47 -4.33 -4.66
N ASP A 165 18.86 -3.14 -4.29
CA ASP A 165 18.03 -2.13 -3.63
C ASP A 165 18.27 -0.76 -4.23
N GLU A 166 17.21 -0.05 -4.57
CA GLU A 166 17.25 1.34 -4.99
C GLU A 166 16.25 2.15 -4.18
N THR A 167 16.72 3.25 -3.63
CA THR A 167 15.93 4.20 -2.83
C THR A 167 16.07 5.59 -3.44
N THR A 168 14.93 6.21 -3.76
CA THR A 168 14.85 7.52 -4.44
C THR A 168 14.11 8.56 -3.60
#